data_09b0c855fd3f5ef697bf185968100ece
#
_entry.id   09b0c855fd3f5ef697bf185968100ece
#
_cell.length_a   1.000
_cell.length_b   1.000
_cell.length_c   1.000
_cell.angle_alpha   90.00
_cell.angle_beta   90.00
_cell.angle_gamma   90.00
#
_symmetry.space_group_name_H-M   'P 1'
#
loop_
_entity.id
_entity.type
_entity.pdbx_description
1 polymer ?
#
loop_
_entity_poly.entity_id
_entity_poly.type
_entity_poly.pdbx_seq_one_letter_code
_entity_poly.pdbx_strand_id
1 'polypeptide(L)' 'MSTIYIVWGYDQYYPTGPDDIRGVFFNREAAERLVEELSSPKSYDFIHITEETVQ' A
#
# COMPACT_ATOMS: atom_id res chain seq x y z
N MET A 1 -21.55 1.47 3.55
CA MET A 1 -20.18 1.19 4.00
C MET A 1 -19.33 0.76 2.83
N SER A 2 -18.13 1.26 2.78
CA SER A 2 -17.18 0.92 1.73
C SER A 2 -15.87 0.46 2.35
N THR A 3 -15.24 -0.50 1.71
CA THR A 3 -13.93 -0.99 2.14
C THR A 3 -12.89 -0.43 1.18
N ILE A 4 -11.81 0.10 1.73
CA ILE A 4 -10.68 0.56 0.93
C ILE A 4 -9.45 -0.23 1.30
N TYR A 5 -8.52 -0.31 0.36
CA TYR A 5 -7.25 -1.01 0.52
C TYR A 5 -6.14 0.00 0.32
N ILE A 6 -5.31 0.14 1.33
CA ILE A 6 -4.22 1.12 1.31
C ILE A 6 -2.91 0.38 1.13
N VAL A 7 -2.16 0.74 0.12
CA VAL A 7 -0.85 0.16 -0.15
C VAL A 7 0.21 1.07 0.46
N TRP A 8 1.04 0.48 1.32
CA TRP A 8 2.11 1.18 2.02
C TRP A 8 3.45 0.71 1.48
N GLY A 9 4.37 1.64 1.25
CA GLY A 9 5.72 1.29 0.85
C GLY A 9 6.70 2.22 1.54
N TYR A 10 7.66 1.66 2.28
CA TYR A 10 8.61 2.46 3.04
C TYR A 10 9.94 1.73 3.18
N ASP A 11 10.98 2.51 3.49
CA ASP A 11 12.32 1.99 3.73
C ASP A 11 12.54 1.82 5.23
N GLN A 12 13.36 0.84 5.57
CA GLN A 12 13.55 0.45 6.97
C GLN A 12 14.15 1.55 7.84
N TYR A 13 14.86 2.50 7.25
CA TYR A 13 15.53 3.57 7.99
C TYR A 13 14.73 4.84 8.14
N TYR A 14 13.52 4.89 7.61
CA TYR A 14 12.69 6.08 7.66
C TYR A 14 11.44 5.81 8.50
N PRO A 15 11.00 6.81 9.28
CA PRO A 15 9.78 6.63 10.05
C PRO A 15 8.57 6.50 9.11
N THR A 16 7.62 5.67 9.52
CA THR A 16 6.40 5.49 8.76
C THR A 16 5.43 6.64 9.03
N GLY A 17 4.60 6.95 8.05
CA GLY A 17 3.61 8.00 8.17
C GLY A 17 2.75 8.08 6.94
N PRO A 18 1.86 9.10 6.85
CA PRO A 18 0.98 9.24 5.68
C PRO A 18 1.72 9.34 4.35
N ASP A 19 2.97 9.80 4.37
CA ASP A 19 3.78 9.90 3.16
C ASP A 19 4.17 8.54 2.60
N ASP A 20 3.99 7.47 3.38
CA ASP A 20 4.32 6.11 2.94
C ASP A 20 3.17 5.46 2.15
N ILE A 21 2.03 6.11 2.05
CA ILE A 21 0.91 5.62 1.26
C ILE A 21 1.24 5.75 -0.22
N ARG A 22 1.23 4.63 -0.93
CA ARG A 22 1.55 4.59 -2.37
C ARG A 22 0.31 4.50 -3.23
N GLY A 23 -0.79 4.04 -2.68
CA GLY A 23 -2.05 4.00 -3.41
C GLY A 23 -3.20 3.64 -2.51
N VAL A 24 -4.40 4.06 -2.90
CA VAL A 24 -5.64 3.73 -2.20
C VAL A 24 -6.60 3.20 -3.25
N PHE A 25 -7.20 2.06 -2.98
CA PHE A 25 -8.05 1.37 -3.94
C PHE A 25 -9.34 0.87 -3.28
N PHE A 26 -10.40 0.79 -4.05
CA PHE A 26 -11.65 0.16 -3.60
C PHE A 26 -11.66 -1.33 -3.88
N ASN A 27 -10.66 -1.83 -4.59
CA ASN A 27 -10.57 -3.20 -5.06
C ASN A 27 -9.24 -3.79 -4.64
N ARG A 28 -9.28 -4.96 -3.99
CA ARG A 28 -8.07 -5.61 -3.50
C ARG A 28 -7.14 -6.01 -4.64
N GLU A 29 -7.69 -6.46 -5.76
CA GLU A 29 -6.87 -6.85 -6.91
C GLU A 29 -6.03 -5.69 -7.42
N ALA A 30 -6.63 -4.48 -7.46
CA ALA A 30 -5.89 -3.30 -7.89
C ALA A 30 -4.74 -2.99 -6.92
N ALA A 31 -4.98 -3.14 -5.61
CA ALA A 31 -3.95 -2.94 -4.61
C ALA A 31 -2.82 -3.96 -4.77
N GLU A 32 -3.18 -5.22 -5.01
CA GLU A 32 -2.18 -6.28 -5.20
C GLU A 32 -1.33 -6.04 -6.44
N ARG A 33 -1.91 -5.50 -7.51
CA ARG A 33 -1.17 -5.15 -8.72
C ARG A 33 -0.12 -4.09 -8.43
N LEU A 34 -0.47 -3.10 -7.63
CA LEU A 34 0.49 -2.07 -7.26
C LEU A 34 1.62 -2.67 -6.44
N VAL A 35 1.31 -3.58 -5.52
CA VAL A 35 2.34 -4.26 -4.73
C VAL A 35 3.29 -5.01 -5.64
N GLU A 36 2.78 -5.70 -6.67
CA GLU A 36 3.63 -6.40 -7.63
C GLU A 36 4.53 -5.43 -8.40
N GLU A 37 4.00 -4.31 -8.84
CA GLU A 37 4.78 -3.30 -9.55
C GLU A 37 5.89 -2.71 -8.68
N LEU A 38 5.61 -2.49 -7.40
CA LEU A 38 6.59 -1.93 -6.47
C LEU A 38 7.61 -2.97 -6.01
N SER A 39 7.30 -4.24 -6.18
CA SER A 39 8.18 -5.33 -5.77
C SER A 39 9.14 -5.78 -6.87
N SER A 40 8.86 -5.45 -8.12
CA SER A 40 9.68 -5.89 -9.26
C SER A 40 9.86 -4.75 -10.27
N PRO A 41 10.99 -3.99 -10.23
CA PRO A 41 12.07 -4.11 -9.25
C PRO A 41 11.64 -3.64 -7.87
N LYS A 42 12.34 -4.10 -6.86
CA LYS A 42 12.03 -3.75 -5.48
C LYS A 42 12.27 -2.24 -5.26
N SER A 43 11.21 -1.52 -5.00
CA SER A 43 11.27 -0.07 -4.79
C SER A 43 11.38 0.32 -3.32
N TYR A 44 10.86 -0.53 -2.43
CA TYR A 44 10.83 -0.25 -0.99
C TYR A 44 11.23 -1.50 -0.22
N ASP A 45 11.78 -1.30 0.99
CA ASP A 45 12.14 -2.42 1.85
C ASP A 45 10.91 -3.14 2.39
N PHE A 46 9.86 -2.38 2.67
CA PHE A 46 8.61 -2.93 3.20
C PHE A 46 7.43 -2.45 2.37
N ILE A 47 6.60 -3.38 1.96
CA ILE A 47 5.39 -3.09 1.21
C ILE A 47 4.28 -3.95 1.80
N HIS A 48 3.16 -3.34 2.15
CA HIS A 48 2.03 -4.09 2.67
C HIS A 48 0.70 -3.41 2.34
N ILE A 49 -0.37 -4.14 2.51
CA ILE A 49 -1.73 -3.65 2.27
C ILE A 49 -2.48 -3.67 3.59
N THR A 50 -3.17 -2.59 3.89
CA THR A 50 -4.10 -2.55 5.01
C THR A 50 -5.51 -2.38 4.49
N GLU A 51 -6.47 -2.98 5.17
CA GLU A 51 -7.88 -2.89 4.83
C GLU A 51 -8.60 -2.01 5.84
N GLU A 52 -9.32 -1.03 5.34
CA GLU A 52 -10.07 -0.09 6.18
C GLU A 52 -11.51 -0.02 5.73
N THR A 53 -12.41 0.08 6.68
CA THR A 53 -13.83 0.25 6.38
C THR A 53 -14.19 1.73 6.57
N VAL A 54 -14.77 2.31 5.54
CA VAL A 54 -15.20 3.71 5.55
C VAL A 54 -16.72 3.74 5.60
N GLN A 55 -17.25 4.47 6.56
CA GLN A 55 -18.70 4.60 6.69
C GLN A 55 -19.21 5.84 5.99
#